data_019cb31749ec5ca06c6136c50e413432
#
_entry.id   019cb31749ec5ca06c6136c50e413432
#
_cell.length_a   1.000
_cell.length_b   1.000
_cell.length_c   1.000
_cell.angle_alpha   90.00
_cell.angle_beta   90.00
_cell.angle_gamma   90.00
#
_symmetry.space_group_name_H-M   'P 1'
#
loop_
_entity.id
_entity.type
_entity.pdbx_description
1 polymer ?
#
loop_
_entity_poly.entity_id
_entity_poly.type
_entity_poly.pdbx_seq_one_letter_code
_entity_poly.pdbx_strand_id
1 'polypeptide(L)'
;AWEEVWICTRENGHLQATGIDARRRKQYLYHPSWVALRNQTKYYRLVRFAHALPKIRLNVEKDLARHGLPKEKILAAMVSLMERTNMRVGNSSYEKMYGSFGLATLRDKHINIKGNTLRFSFKGKKGVHQEISLRNARLARIVQRCKEIPGKELFQYYDEEGNRHSIDSGMV
;
A
#
# COMPACT_ATOMS: atom_id res chain seq x y z
N ALA A 1 21.35 -8.35 -18.50
CA ALA A 1 21.10 -9.80 -18.60
C ALA A 1 20.41 -10.25 -17.31
N TRP A 2 19.65 -11.34 -17.37
CA TRP A 2 19.09 -12.00 -16.20
C TRP A 2 20.01 -13.13 -15.77
N GLU A 3 20.11 -13.40 -14.49
CA GLU A 3 20.80 -14.54 -13.86
C GLU A 3 19.74 -15.52 -13.33
N GLU A 4 20.13 -16.76 -13.04
CA GLU A 4 19.27 -17.82 -12.51
C GLU A 4 17.99 -17.98 -13.35
N VAL A 5 18.15 -18.06 -14.67
CA VAL A 5 17.03 -18.07 -15.60
C VAL A 5 16.38 -19.45 -15.64
N TRP A 6 15.08 -19.49 -15.35
CA TRP A 6 14.23 -20.64 -15.64
C TRP A 6 13.41 -20.37 -16.90
N ILE A 7 13.31 -21.35 -17.79
CA ILE A 7 12.53 -21.28 -19.05
C ILE A 7 11.50 -22.39 -19.03
N CYS A 8 10.27 -22.06 -19.42
CA CYS A 8 9.18 -23.01 -19.53
C CYS A 8 9.41 -23.94 -20.72
N THR A 9 9.26 -25.24 -20.50
CA THR A 9 9.38 -26.27 -21.58
C THR A 9 8.14 -26.37 -22.47
N ARG A 10 7.02 -25.75 -22.06
CA ARG A 10 5.76 -25.72 -22.82
C ARG A 10 5.62 -24.40 -23.56
N GLU A 11 5.46 -24.42 -24.87
CA GLU A 11 5.30 -23.24 -25.71
C GLU A 11 4.09 -22.39 -25.29
N ASN A 12 2.99 -23.01 -24.88
CA ASN A 12 1.75 -22.34 -24.44
C ASN A 12 1.67 -22.10 -22.93
N GLY A 13 2.75 -22.32 -22.20
CA GLY A 13 2.78 -22.03 -20.75
C GLY A 13 2.54 -20.55 -20.48
N HIS A 14 1.65 -20.20 -19.55
CA HIS A 14 1.35 -18.79 -19.23
C HIS A 14 2.56 -18.01 -18.73
N LEU A 15 3.46 -18.65 -17.98
CA LEU A 15 4.75 -18.12 -17.55
C LEU A 15 5.83 -18.74 -18.43
N GLN A 16 6.52 -17.94 -19.24
CA GLN A 16 7.50 -18.40 -20.21
C GLN A 16 8.91 -18.44 -19.65
N ALA A 17 9.29 -17.45 -18.85
CA ALA A 17 10.57 -17.45 -18.18
C ALA A 17 10.52 -16.63 -16.87
N THR A 18 11.45 -16.95 -15.97
CA THR A 18 11.78 -16.09 -14.82
C THR A 18 13.29 -15.93 -14.74
N GLY A 19 13.77 -14.87 -14.09
CA GLY A 19 15.18 -14.65 -13.84
C GLY A 19 15.40 -13.53 -12.84
N ILE A 20 16.62 -13.35 -12.44
CA ILE A 20 17.05 -12.29 -11.50
C ILE A 20 17.75 -11.20 -12.29
N ASP A 21 17.29 -9.94 -12.16
CA ASP A 21 17.94 -8.81 -12.81
C ASP A 21 19.21 -8.33 -12.04
N ALA A 22 19.96 -7.41 -12.63
CA ALA A 22 21.17 -6.84 -12.04
C ALA A 22 20.94 -6.14 -10.68
N ARG A 23 19.68 -5.87 -10.30
CA ARG A 23 19.28 -5.31 -9.01
C ARG A 23 18.75 -6.39 -8.04
N ARG A 24 19.05 -7.65 -8.29
CA ARG A 24 18.57 -8.80 -7.51
C ARG A 24 17.05 -8.91 -7.41
N ARG A 25 16.31 -8.47 -8.43
CA ARG A 25 14.85 -8.56 -8.45
C ARG A 25 14.41 -9.68 -9.38
N LYS A 26 13.48 -10.51 -8.94
CA LYS A 26 12.88 -11.55 -9.78
C LYS A 26 12.03 -10.89 -10.86
N GLN A 27 12.32 -11.26 -12.12
CA GLN A 27 11.63 -10.83 -13.32
C GLN A 27 10.82 -11.99 -13.91
N TYR A 28 9.79 -11.67 -14.66
CA TYR A 28 8.85 -12.64 -15.23
C TYR A 28 8.56 -12.28 -16.67
N LEU A 29 8.64 -13.28 -17.57
CA LEU A 29 8.19 -13.19 -18.96
C LEU A 29 6.93 -14.03 -19.11
N TYR A 30 5.83 -13.42 -19.52
CA TYR A 30 4.56 -14.09 -19.72
C TYR A 30 4.25 -14.28 -21.20
N HIS A 31 3.52 -15.37 -21.52
CA HIS A 31 3.02 -15.61 -22.86
C HIS A 31 2.08 -14.48 -23.32
N PRO A 32 2.15 -14.02 -24.61
CA PRO A 32 1.30 -12.93 -25.10
C PRO A 32 -0.20 -13.16 -24.90
N SER A 33 -0.69 -14.37 -25.19
CA SER A 33 -2.10 -14.73 -24.97
C SER A 33 -2.52 -14.64 -23.52
N TRP A 34 -1.63 -15.00 -22.57
CA TRP A 34 -1.88 -14.82 -21.13
C TRP A 34 -1.97 -13.33 -20.75
N VAL A 35 -1.08 -12.52 -21.32
CA VAL A 35 -1.12 -11.06 -21.08
C VAL A 35 -2.43 -10.46 -21.59
N ALA A 36 -2.89 -10.86 -22.78
CA ALA A 36 -4.16 -10.41 -23.36
C ALA A 36 -5.35 -10.80 -22.47
N LEU A 37 -5.46 -12.07 -22.09
CA LEU A 37 -6.51 -12.59 -21.21
C LEU A 37 -6.53 -11.89 -19.84
N ARG A 38 -5.35 -11.74 -19.23
CA ARG A 38 -5.21 -11.03 -17.96
C ARG A 38 -5.65 -9.58 -18.05
N ASN A 39 -5.35 -8.89 -19.15
CA ASN A 39 -5.75 -7.51 -19.35
C ASN A 39 -7.28 -7.39 -19.51
N GLN A 40 -7.92 -8.27 -20.30
CA GLN A 40 -9.38 -8.33 -20.42
C GLN A 40 -10.04 -8.57 -19.05
N THR A 41 -9.56 -9.54 -18.28
CA THR A 41 -10.06 -9.83 -16.93
C THR A 41 -9.88 -8.63 -15.99
N LYS A 42 -8.76 -7.89 -16.11
CA LYS A 42 -8.50 -6.68 -15.32
C LYS A 42 -9.57 -5.61 -15.62
N TYR A 43 -9.87 -5.34 -16.88
CA TYR A 43 -10.89 -4.34 -17.25
C TYR A 43 -12.27 -4.74 -16.77
N TYR A 44 -12.65 -6.00 -16.91
CA TYR A 44 -13.93 -6.50 -16.36
C TYR A 44 -14.03 -6.32 -14.85
N ARG A 45 -12.93 -6.61 -14.11
CA ARG A 45 -12.86 -6.39 -12.65
C ARG A 45 -12.95 -4.92 -12.27
N LEU A 46 -12.43 -4.00 -13.10
CA LEU A 46 -12.54 -2.56 -12.86
C LEU A 46 -14.01 -2.09 -12.88
N VAL A 47 -14.84 -2.62 -13.78
CA VAL A 47 -16.29 -2.30 -13.81
C VAL A 47 -16.93 -2.75 -12.49
N ARG A 48 -16.68 -3.99 -12.06
CA ARG A 48 -17.19 -4.51 -10.78
C ARG A 48 -16.70 -3.67 -9.58
N PHE A 49 -15.44 -3.28 -9.60
CA PHE A 49 -14.85 -2.40 -8.57
C PHE A 49 -15.55 -1.04 -8.55
N ALA A 50 -15.81 -0.43 -9.72
CA ALA A 50 -16.54 0.84 -9.81
C ALA A 50 -17.93 0.77 -9.18
N HIS A 51 -18.66 -0.34 -9.39
CA HIS A 51 -19.96 -0.57 -8.73
C HIS A 51 -19.84 -0.74 -7.21
N ALA A 52 -18.75 -1.32 -6.70
CA ALA A 52 -18.51 -1.48 -5.28
C ALA A 52 -18.02 -0.20 -4.58
N LEU A 53 -17.42 0.73 -5.34
CA LEU A 53 -16.73 1.91 -4.80
C LEU A 53 -17.61 2.81 -3.92
N PRO A 54 -18.89 3.09 -4.26
CA PRO A 54 -19.76 3.87 -3.38
C PRO A 54 -19.94 3.25 -2.00
N LYS A 55 -20.12 1.92 -1.94
CA LYS A 55 -20.24 1.19 -0.67
C LYS A 55 -18.94 1.21 0.13
N ILE A 56 -17.78 1.07 -0.53
CA ILE A 56 -16.47 1.19 0.10
C ILE A 56 -16.31 2.58 0.73
N ARG A 57 -16.60 3.66 -0.01
CA ARG A 57 -16.53 5.04 0.48
C ARG A 57 -17.42 5.28 1.68
N LEU A 58 -18.66 4.77 1.63
CA LEU A 58 -19.60 4.88 2.75
C LEU A 58 -19.06 4.20 4.02
N ASN A 59 -18.50 3.00 3.90
CA ASN A 59 -17.88 2.29 5.03
C ASN A 59 -16.65 3.04 5.55
N VAL A 60 -15.79 3.57 4.67
CA VAL A 60 -14.64 4.40 5.06
C VAL A 60 -15.09 5.63 5.85
N GLU A 61 -16.12 6.35 5.41
CA GLU A 61 -16.64 7.51 6.13
C GLU A 61 -17.22 7.13 7.50
N LYS A 62 -17.93 6.01 7.60
CA LYS A 62 -18.46 5.46 8.85
C LYS A 62 -17.33 5.15 9.83
N ASP A 63 -16.28 4.46 9.37
CA ASP A 63 -15.18 4.05 10.23
C ASP A 63 -14.28 5.22 10.62
N LEU A 64 -14.09 6.20 9.75
CA LEU A 64 -13.43 7.46 10.10
C LEU A 64 -14.15 8.22 11.21
N ALA A 65 -15.47 8.06 11.35
CA ALA A 65 -16.29 8.73 12.38
C ALA A 65 -16.21 8.06 13.75
N ARG A 66 -15.70 6.83 13.87
CA ARG A 66 -15.61 6.11 15.15
C ARG A 66 -14.90 6.93 16.23
N HIS A 67 -15.26 6.73 17.49
CA HIS A 67 -14.54 7.30 18.63
C HIS A 67 -13.16 6.64 18.81
N GLY A 68 -12.26 7.34 19.49
CA GLY A 68 -10.93 6.79 19.77
C GLY A 68 -10.06 6.64 18.53
N LEU A 69 -9.23 5.60 18.56
CA LEU A 69 -8.32 5.21 17.47
C LEU A 69 -8.34 3.68 17.27
N PRO A 70 -9.52 3.07 17.06
CA PRO A 70 -9.62 1.64 16.82
C PRO A 70 -9.02 1.26 15.47
N LYS A 71 -8.69 -0.01 15.27
CA LYS A 71 -8.11 -0.58 14.07
C LYS A 71 -8.84 -0.15 12.79
N GLU A 72 -10.19 -0.23 12.79
CA GLU A 72 -11.03 0.10 11.65
C GLU A 72 -10.87 1.57 11.23
N LYS A 73 -10.74 2.48 12.19
CA LYS A 73 -10.53 3.91 11.91
C LYS A 73 -9.17 4.16 11.28
N ILE A 74 -8.14 3.46 11.71
CA ILE A 74 -6.79 3.58 11.14
C ILE A 74 -6.79 3.01 9.72
N LEU A 75 -7.39 1.84 9.50
CA LEU A 75 -7.56 1.24 8.17
C LEU A 75 -8.33 2.17 7.23
N ALA A 76 -9.45 2.76 7.69
CA ALA A 76 -10.22 3.72 6.92
C ALA A 76 -9.40 4.98 6.57
N ALA A 77 -8.56 5.47 7.50
CA ALA A 77 -7.65 6.58 7.23
C ALA A 77 -6.59 6.20 6.17
N MET A 78 -6.04 5.01 6.23
CA MET A 78 -5.08 4.52 5.22
C MET A 78 -5.74 4.38 3.84
N VAL A 79 -6.94 3.80 3.75
CA VAL A 79 -7.69 3.69 2.49
C VAL A 79 -8.02 5.09 1.94
N SER A 80 -8.47 6.02 2.79
CA SER A 80 -8.72 7.41 2.38
C SER A 80 -7.45 8.14 1.91
N LEU A 81 -6.30 7.88 2.52
CA LEU A 81 -5.01 8.39 2.06
C LEU A 81 -4.65 7.79 0.69
N MET A 82 -4.81 6.48 0.49
CA MET A 82 -4.56 5.84 -0.81
C MET A 82 -5.41 6.44 -1.92
N GLU A 83 -6.71 6.63 -1.69
CA GLU A 83 -7.64 7.20 -2.66
C GLU A 83 -7.22 8.62 -3.07
N ARG A 84 -6.79 9.44 -2.11
CA ARG A 84 -6.48 10.87 -2.33
C ARG A 84 -5.08 11.15 -2.84
N THR A 85 -4.16 10.22 -2.64
CA THR A 85 -2.72 10.43 -2.89
C THR A 85 -2.12 9.43 -3.87
N ASN A 86 -2.85 8.37 -4.22
CA ASN A 86 -2.36 7.24 -5.01
C ASN A 86 -1.13 6.53 -4.39
N MET A 87 -0.87 6.75 -3.10
CA MET A 87 0.17 6.01 -2.39
C MET A 87 -0.16 4.52 -2.38
N ARG A 88 0.87 3.69 -2.52
CA ARG A 88 0.74 2.25 -2.40
C ARG A 88 0.73 1.82 -0.94
N VAL A 89 0.05 0.70 -0.66
CA VAL A 89 0.00 0.16 0.71
C VAL A 89 1.39 -0.18 1.25
N GLY A 90 2.31 -0.67 0.40
CA GLY A 90 3.64 -1.12 0.83
C GLY A 90 3.62 -2.55 1.38
N ASN A 91 4.83 -3.07 1.67
CA ASN A 91 5.02 -4.39 2.25
C ASN A 91 6.38 -4.44 2.96
N SER A 92 6.44 -5.09 4.12
CA SER A 92 7.66 -5.20 4.93
C SER A 92 8.83 -5.92 4.23
N SER A 93 8.54 -6.88 3.35
CA SER A 93 9.57 -7.55 2.55
C SER A 93 10.27 -6.58 1.59
N TYR A 94 9.53 -5.70 0.93
CA TYR A 94 10.12 -4.67 0.06
C TYR A 94 10.86 -3.59 0.85
N GLU A 95 10.42 -3.26 2.05
CA GLU A 95 11.16 -2.38 2.96
C GLU A 95 12.53 -2.99 3.30
N LYS A 96 12.54 -4.26 3.72
CA LYS A 96 13.78 -4.96 4.10
C LYS A 96 14.74 -5.15 2.91
N MET A 97 14.23 -5.56 1.76
CA MET A 97 15.05 -5.89 0.58
C MET A 97 15.55 -4.66 -0.18
N TYR A 98 14.75 -3.60 -0.27
CA TYR A 98 15.03 -2.47 -1.18
C TYR A 98 14.98 -1.10 -0.50
N GLY A 99 14.69 -1.04 0.79
CA GLY A 99 14.48 0.22 1.50
C GLY A 99 13.36 1.07 0.89
N SER A 100 12.33 0.41 0.31
CA SER A 100 11.19 1.07 -0.33
C SER A 100 9.97 1.01 0.58
N PHE A 101 9.31 2.15 0.76
CA PHE A 101 8.20 2.33 1.69
C PHE A 101 6.86 2.48 0.97
N GLY A 102 5.79 2.21 1.70
CA GLY A 102 4.41 2.51 1.38
C GLY A 102 3.64 2.68 2.69
N LEU A 103 2.34 2.96 2.65
CA LEU A 103 1.55 3.36 3.82
C LEU A 103 1.76 2.45 5.04
N ALA A 104 1.69 1.12 4.86
CA ALA A 104 1.86 0.16 5.96
C ALA A 104 3.28 0.10 6.55
N THR A 105 4.27 0.67 5.86
CA THR A 105 5.68 0.68 6.30
C THR A 105 6.24 2.09 6.50
N LEU A 106 5.39 3.13 6.39
CA LEU A 106 5.81 4.49 6.72
C LEU A 106 6.20 4.60 8.20
N ARG A 107 7.14 5.48 8.46
CA ARG A 107 7.63 5.81 9.81
C ARG A 107 7.39 7.29 10.08
N ASP A 108 7.48 7.71 11.33
CA ASP A 108 7.31 9.10 11.76
C ASP A 108 8.15 10.10 10.97
N LYS A 109 9.39 9.74 10.66
CA LYS A 109 10.31 10.57 9.86
C LYS A 109 9.85 10.84 8.42
N HIS A 110 8.92 10.02 7.91
CA HIS A 110 8.40 10.14 6.54
C HIS A 110 7.21 11.09 6.41
N ILE A 111 6.75 11.66 7.53
CA ILE A 111 5.62 12.59 7.53
C ILE A 111 5.89 13.83 8.37
N ASN A 112 5.50 14.96 7.83
CA ASN A 112 5.42 16.24 8.53
C ASN A 112 3.98 16.74 8.50
N ILE A 113 3.44 17.14 9.65
CA ILE A 113 2.07 17.62 9.81
C ILE A 113 2.12 19.07 10.28
N LYS A 114 1.55 19.99 9.48
CA LYS A 114 1.40 21.41 9.84
C LYS A 114 -0.08 21.80 9.72
N GLY A 115 -0.72 22.01 10.87
CA GLY A 115 -2.15 22.25 10.94
C GLY A 115 -2.94 21.14 10.25
N ASN A 116 -3.66 21.48 9.17
CA ASN A 116 -4.48 20.54 8.42
C ASN A 116 -3.75 19.90 7.21
N THR A 117 -2.44 20.12 7.07
CA THR A 117 -1.65 19.67 5.93
C THR A 117 -0.70 18.55 6.34
N LEU A 118 -0.83 17.41 5.67
CA LEU A 118 0.04 16.25 5.72
C LEU A 118 1.06 16.35 4.58
N ARG A 119 2.35 16.26 4.87
CA ARG A 119 3.42 16.21 3.86
C ARG A 119 4.20 14.91 4.05
N PHE A 120 4.15 14.05 3.05
CA PHE A 120 4.88 12.77 3.01
C PHE A 120 6.13 12.91 2.15
N SER A 121 7.25 12.39 2.65
CA SER A 121 8.53 12.35 1.94
C SER A 121 9.21 11.01 2.23
N PHE A 122 9.28 10.13 1.22
CA PHE A 122 9.82 8.80 1.38
C PHE A 122 10.28 8.17 0.06
N LYS A 123 11.14 7.16 0.13
CA LYS A 123 11.57 6.36 -1.01
C LYS A 123 10.52 5.30 -1.35
N GLY A 124 9.82 5.45 -2.46
CA GLY A 124 8.77 4.55 -2.92
C GLY A 124 9.27 3.42 -3.82
N LYS A 125 8.33 2.77 -4.53
CA LYS A 125 8.62 1.66 -5.45
C LYS A 125 9.67 2.04 -6.49
N LYS A 126 10.57 1.10 -6.80
CA LYS A 126 11.72 1.26 -7.70
C LYS A 126 12.75 2.30 -7.23
N GLY A 127 12.71 2.69 -5.96
CA GLY A 127 13.62 3.67 -5.39
C GLY A 127 13.29 5.13 -5.73
N VAL A 128 12.14 5.39 -6.34
CA VAL A 128 11.71 6.75 -6.69
C VAL A 128 11.31 7.49 -5.42
N HIS A 129 11.89 8.68 -5.22
CA HIS A 129 11.49 9.55 -4.11
C HIS A 129 10.08 10.09 -4.35
N GLN A 130 9.25 10.02 -3.32
CA GLN A 130 7.87 10.49 -3.32
C GLN A 130 7.74 11.69 -2.39
N GLU A 131 7.23 12.79 -2.91
CA GLU A 131 6.81 13.96 -2.13
C GLU A 131 5.34 14.22 -2.40
N ILE A 132 4.52 14.10 -1.36
CA ILE A 132 3.07 14.17 -1.49
C ILE A 132 2.54 15.10 -0.41
N SER A 133 1.71 16.06 -0.79
CA SER A 133 1.04 16.97 0.13
C SER A 133 -0.47 16.82 0.03
N LEU A 134 -1.12 16.69 1.18
CA LEU A 134 -2.59 16.57 1.29
C LEU A 134 -3.10 17.51 2.37
N ARG A 135 -4.04 18.38 2.04
CA ARG A 135 -4.75 19.22 3.02
C ARG A 135 -6.07 18.55 3.41
N ASN A 136 -6.15 18.03 4.63
CA ASN A 136 -7.35 17.41 5.18
C ASN A 136 -7.29 17.41 6.71
N ALA A 137 -8.17 18.17 7.37
CA ALA A 137 -8.17 18.34 8.82
C ALA A 137 -8.45 17.04 9.59
N ARG A 138 -9.37 16.20 9.09
CA ARG A 138 -9.74 14.93 9.72
C ARG A 138 -8.58 13.93 9.68
N LEU A 139 -8.01 13.73 8.50
CA LEU A 139 -6.87 12.83 8.33
C LEU A 139 -5.63 13.33 9.09
N ALA A 140 -5.36 14.64 9.08
CA ALA A 140 -4.25 15.21 9.85
C ALA A 140 -4.36 14.91 11.35
N ARG A 141 -5.56 15.07 11.94
CA ARG A 141 -5.80 14.72 13.35
C ARG A 141 -5.63 13.22 13.64
N ILE A 142 -6.13 12.35 12.75
CA ILE A 142 -5.99 10.89 12.92
C ILE A 142 -4.52 10.51 12.86
N VAL A 143 -3.79 10.95 11.83
CA VAL A 143 -2.38 10.60 11.62
C VAL A 143 -1.50 11.22 12.72
N GLN A 144 -1.83 12.41 13.22
CA GLN A 144 -1.13 12.99 14.39
C GLN A 144 -1.25 12.08 15.62
N ARG A 145 -2.43 11.54 15.89
CA ARG A 145 -2.64 10.59 16.99
C ARG A 145 -1.95 9.25 16.76
N CYS A 146 -1.84 8.78 15.50
CA CYS A 146 -1.05 7.59 15.18
C CYS A 146 0.43 7.78 15.51
N LYS A 147 0.99 8.98 15.33
CA LYS A 147 2.37 9.31 15.70
C LYS A 147 2.62 9.27 17.23
N GLU A 148 1.58 9.41 18.03
CA GLU A 148 1.68 9.35 19.50
C GLU A 148 1.81 7.90 19.98
N ILE A 149 1.49 6.90 19.15
CA ILE A 149 1.67 5.48 19.48
C ILE A 149 3.15 5.13 19.31
N PRO A 150 3.86 4.75 20.38
CA PRO A 150 5.27 4.41 20.27
C PRO A 150 5.47 3.19 19.37
N GLY A 151 6.50 3.22 18.51
CA GLY A 151 6.82 2.10 17.62
C GLY A 151 7.58 2.53 16.37
N LYS A 152 7.80 1.57 15.49
CA LYS A 152 8.59 1.76 14.27
C LYS A 152 7.74 2.30 13.12
N GLU A 153 6.55 1.75 12.96
CA GLU A 153 5.60 2.08 11.90
C GLU A 153 4.69 3.23 12.34
N LEU A 154 4.30 4.08 11.38
CA LEU A 154 3.38 5.20 11.61
C LEU A 154 1.96 4.74 11.96
N PHE A 155 1.49 3.66 11.31
CA PHE A 155 0.13 3.16 11.50
C PHE A 155 0.13 1.92 12.38
N GLN A 156 -0.32 2.10 13.61
CA GLN A 156 -0.41 1.10 14.66
C GLN A 156 -1.70 1.29 15.44
N TYR A 157 -2.17 0.24 16.11
CA TYR A 157 -3.34 0.27 16.98
C TYR A 157 -3.08 -0.54 18.25
N TYR A 158 -3.90 -0.32 19.25
CA TYR A 158 -4.00 -1.17 20.43
C TYR A 158 -5.25 -2.05 20.30
N ASP A 159 -5.10 -3.34 20.62
CA ASP A 159 -6.23 -4.25 20.76
C ASP A 159 -7.00 -4.02 22.08
N GLU A 160 -8.03 -4.81 22.32
CA GLU A 160 -8.86 -4.73 23.52
C GLU A 160 -8.09 -5.08 24.80
N GLU A 161 -6.99 -5.84 24.68
CA GLU A 161 -6.10 -6.20 25.77
C GLU A 161 -5.00 -5.16 26.03
N GLY A 162 -4.92 -4.12 25.21
CA GLY A 162 -3.91 -3.08 25.27
C GLY A 162 -2.57 -3.43 24.60
N ASN A 163 -2.52 -4.53 23.86
CA ASN A 163 -1.32 -4.89 23.09
C ASN A 163 -1.25 -4.07 21.82
N ARG A 164 -0.02 -3.65 21.47
CA ARG A 164 0.24 -2.85 20.28
C ARG A 164 0.48 -3.73 19.05
N HIS A 165 -0.19 -3.39 17.97
CA HIS A 165 -0.08 -4.06 16.68
C HIS A 165 0.20 -3.06 15.56
N SER A 166 1.05 -3.45 14.60
CA SER A 166 1.25 -2.70 13.35
C SER A 166 0.22 -3.11 12.32
N ILE A 167 -0.20 -2.18 11.47
CA ILE A 167 -1.03 -2.48 10.31
C ILE A 167 -0.14 -3.05 9.20
N ASP A 168 -0.44 -4.23 8.71
CA ASP A 168 0.22 -4.82 7.55
C ASP A 168 -0.58 -4.64 6.25
N SER A 169 0.04 -4.99 5.12
CA SER A 169 -0.58 -4.85 3.80
C SER A 169 -1.73 -5.81 3.53
N GLY A 170 -1.89 -6.86 4.33
CA GLY A 170 -2.98 -7.83 4.21
C GLY A 170 -4.26 -7.37 4.92
N MET A 171 -4.13 -6.42 5.85
CA MET A 171 -5.25 -5.84 6.58
C MET A 171 -5.94 -4.70 5.79
N VAL A 172 -5.22 -4.02 4.90
CA VAL A 172 -5.68 -2.93 4.04
C VAL A 172 -6.30 -3.45 2.76
#